data_63929908dabcb2c7ac30fb3ffa2bd3ad
#
_entry.id   63929908dabcb2c7ac30fb3ffa2bd3ad
#
_cell.length_a   1.000
_cell.length_b   1.000
_cell.length_c   1.000
_cell.angle_alpha   90.00
_cell.angle_beta   90.00
_cell.angle_gamma   90.00
#
_symmetry.space_group_name_H-M   'P 1'
#
loop_
_entity.id
_entity.type
_entity.pdbx_description
1 polymer ?
#
loop_
_entity_poly.entity_id
_entity_poly.type
_entity_poly.pdbx_seq_one_letter_code
_entity_poly.pdbx_strand_id
1 'polypeptide(L)'
;DARTFVNELRAFLVEQIDKNHANVQLKSRENNAFQEILILLSEVELPETLDWSYFAPFDGFKKLLTEMGIDDYKLLIDREGDASHTSNSASFIGLQNVTEEDSKEYVGIRMADMFAGLISRMMQSLKTSLTGDYRDGKIEKTLLDAGWFALNQRQLDLYKKLYKVICEDNNYWYKAYSGIYSDDLVAFVALLQY
;
A
#
# COMPACT_ATOMS: atom_id res chain seq x y z
N ASP A 1 -12.19 17.65 -6.33
CA ASP A 1 -11.43 18.04 -7.53
C ASP A 1 -9.93 18.06 -7.24
N ALA A 2 -9.11 18.22 -8.27
CA ALA A 2 -7.66 18.23 -8.15
C ALA A 2 -7.15 19.32 -7.20
N ARG A 3 -7.76 20.49 -7.25
CA ARG A 3 -7.38 21.64 -6.42
C ARG A 3 -7.68 21.37 -4.94
N THR A 4 -8.84 20.81 -4.64
CA THR A 4 -9.21 20.43 -3.27
C THR A 4 -8.22 19.42 -2.71
N PHE A 5 -7.91 18.36 -3.47
CA PHE A 5 -6.93 17.35 -3.08
C PHE A 5 -5.55 17.96 -2.79
N VAL A 6 -5.04 18.82 -3.67
CA VAL A 6 -3.72 19.44 -3.47
C VAL A 6 -3.72 20.37 -2.25
N ASN A 7 -4.82 21.09 -2.01
CA ASN A 7 -4.93 21.94 -0.82
C ASN A 7 -4.95 21.11 0.48
N GLU A 8 -5.65 19.99 0.50
CA GLU A 8 -5.66 19.07 1.63
C GLU A 8 -4.27 18.44 1.84
N LEU A 9 -3.59 18.06 0.75
CA LEU A 9 -2.23 17.54 0.82
C LEU A 9 -1.24 18.59 1.37
N ARG A 10 -1.34 19.85 0.92
CA ARG A 10 -0.53 20.95 1.46
C ARG A 10 -0.79 21.15 2.95
N ALA A 11 -2.05 21.18 3.35
CA ALA A 11 -2.42 21.34 4.75
C ALA A 11 -1.86 20.20 5.61
N PHE A 12 -1.96 18.96 5.12
CA PHE A 12 -1.38 17.79 5.78
C PHE A 12 0.14 17.90 5.93
N LEU A 13 0.86 18.26 4.86
CA LEU A 13 2.32 18.39 4.92
C LEU A 13 2.77 19.47 5.90
N VAL A 14 2.10 20.62 5.92
CA VAL A 14 2.37 21.70 6.88
C VAL A 14 2.15 21.19 8.32
N GLU A 15 1.02 20.52 8.57
CA GLU A 15 0.73 19.95 9.88
C GLU A 15 1.80 18.91 10.32
N GLN A 16 2.30 18.09 9.39
CA GLN A 16 3.38 17.14 9.72
C GLN A 16 4.70 17.86 10.03
N ILE A 17 5.05 18.90 9.29
CA ILE A 17 6.24 19.72 9.58
C ILE A 17 6.11 20.33 10.98
N ASP A 18 4.96 20.88 11.33
CA ASP A 18 4.72 21.47 12.65
C ASP A 18 4.82 20.42 13.76
N LYS A 19 4.26 19.24 13.59
CA LYS A 19 4.42 18.11 14.54
C LYS A 19 5.89 17.70 14.71
N ASN A 20 6.65 17.73 13.64
CA ASN A 20 8.05 17.36 13.63
C ASN A 20 8.97 18.39 14.32
N HIS A 21 8.48 19.64 14.51
CA HIS A 21 9.25 20.66 15.26
C HIS A 21 9.59 20.24 16.68
N ALA A 22 8.83 19.35 17.31
CA ALA A 22 9.14 18.78 18.61
C ALA A 22 10.39 17.89 18.61
N ASN A 23 10.85 17.43 17.45
CA ASN A 23 12.00 16.52 17.31
C ASN A 23 12.84 16.81 16.05
N VAL A 24 13.29 18.06 15.93
CA VAL A 24 13.95 18.59 14.72
C VAL A 24 15.17 17.77 14.30
N GLN A 25 15.95 17.25 15.22
CA GLN A 25 17.18 16.52 14.90
C GLN A 25 16.90 15.17 14.23
N LEU A 26 15.92 14.42 14.73
CA LEU A 26 15.55 13.11 14.17
C LEU A 26 14.70 13.23 12.91
N LYS A 27 13.97 14.34 12.77
CA LYS A 27 13.00 14.55 11.70
C LYS A 27 13.44 15.54 10.60
N SER A 28 14.70 16.01 10.66
CA SER A 28 15.22 17.01 9.71
C SER A 28 15.11 16.56 8.26
N ARG A 29 15.43 15.31 7.95
CA ARG A 29 15.33 14.76 6.58
C ARG A 29 13.90 14.70 6.09
N GLU A 30 12.98 14.27 6.96
CA GLU A 30 11.56 14.20 6.65
C GLU A 30 10.98 15.60 6.42
N ASN A 31 11.32 16.58 7.25
CA ASN A 31 10.91 17.96 7.08
C ASN A 31 11.44 18.56 5.77
N ASN A 32 12.71 18.31 5.43
CA ASN A 32 13.25 18.78 4.17
C ASN A 32 12.50 18.17 2.98
N ALA A 33 12.20 16.87 3.02
CA ALA A 33 11.41 16.22 1.98
C ALA A 33 9.98 16.80 1.87
N PHE A 34 9.34 17.07 2.99
CA PHE A 34 8.02 17.73 2.98
C PHE A 34 8.08 19.15 2.41
N GLN A 35 9.12 19.92 2.72
CA GLN A 35 9.32 21.25 2.17
C GLN A 35 9.58 21.20 0.66
N GLU A 36 10.41 20.26 0.17
CA GLU A 36 10.63 20.03 -1.26
C GLU A 36 9.32 19.69 -1.97
N ILE A 37 8.50 18.82 -1.40
CA ILE A 37 7.18 18.49 -1.96
C ILE A 37 6.27 19.72 -1.99
N LEU A 38 6.26 20.55 -0.95
CA LEU A 38 5.46 21.78 -0.91
C LEU A 38 5.89 22.76 -2.00
N ILE A 39 7.20 22.88 -2.27
CA ILE A 39 7.73 23.71 -3.36
C ILE A 39 7.26 23.15 -4.70
N LEU A 40 7.45 21.87 -4.95
CA LEU A 40 6.98 21.22 -6.19
C LEU A 40 5.49 21.40 -6.41
N LEU A 41 4.68 21.21 -5.37
CA LEU A 41 3.23 21.44 -5.45
C LEU A 41 2.85 22.89 -5.73
N SER A 42 3.72 23.87 -5.44
CA SER A 42 3.45 25.28 -5.75
C SER A 42 3.70 25.64 -7.22
N GLU A 43 4.52 24.85 -7.90
CA GLU A 43 4.94 25.07 -9.29
C GLU A 43 4.11 24.27 -10.29
N VAL A 44 3.31 23.31 -9.82
CA VAL A 44 2.54 22.42 -10.70
C VAL A 44 1.25 23.09 -11.16
N GLU A 45 1.04 23.16 -12.47
CA GLU A 45 -0.26 23.44 -13.05
C GLU A 45 -1.18 22.24 -12.83
N LEU A 46 -2.27 22.46 -12.09
CA LEU A 46 -3.19 21.40 -11.76
C LEU A 46 -4.19 21.18 -12.90
N PRO A 47 -4.40 19.93 -13.32
CA PRO A 47 -5.47 19.61 -14.25
C PRO A 47 -6.84 19.90 -13.61
N GLU A 48 -7.85 20.15 -14.43
CA GLU A 48 -9.23 20.36 -13.93
C GLU A 48 -9.77 19.12 -13.21
N THR A 49 -9.36 17.94 -13.67
CA THR A 49 -9.74 16.65 -13.10
C THR A 49 -8.51 15.83 -12.77
N LEU A 50 -8.58 15.06 -11.67
CA LEU A 50 -7.58 14.03 -11.37
C LEU A 50 -8.02 12.74 -12.05
N ASP A 51 -7.24 12.29 -13.01
CA ASP A 51 -7.39 10.95 -13.55
C ASP A 51 -6.67 9.97 -12.63
N TRP A 52 -7.49 9.11 -12.01
CA TRP A 52 -6.94 8.06 -11.18
C TRP A 52 -6.34 6.97 -12.08
N SER A 53 -5.07 6.65 -11.91
CA SER A 53 -4.41 5.61 -12.69
C SER A 53 -3.78 4.55 -11.81
N TYR A 54 -3.81 3.32 -12.30
CA TYR A 54 -3.18 2.16 -11.66
C TYR A 54 -1.81 1.82 -12.27
N PHE A 55 -1.15 2.80 -12.91
CA PHE A 55 0.14 2.56 -13.58
C PHE A 55 1.22 2.01 -12.66
N ALA A 56 1.40 2.62 -11.50
CA ALA A 56 2.42 2.20 -10.57
C ALA A 56 2.21 0.77 -10.04
N PRO A 57 1.03 0.36 -9.55
CA PRO A 57 0.76 -1.04 -9.20
C PRO A 57 1.03 -2.02 -10.34
N PHE A 58 0.61 -1.71 -11.56
CA PHE A 58 0.80 -2.60 -12.70
C PHE A 58 2.24 -2.65 -13.22
N ASP A 59 3.00 -1.56 -13.12
CA ASP A 59 4.44 -1.59 -13.44
C ASP A 59 5.18 -2.59 -12.53
N GLY A 60 4.84 -2.63 -11.22
CA GLY A 60 5.40 -3.60 -10.36
C GLY A 60 4.94 -5.03 -10.56
N PHE A 61 3.70 -5.17 -10.86
CA PHE A 61 3.19 -6.49 -11.19
C PHE A 61 3.88 -7.04 -12.44
N LYS A 62 4.11 -6.20 -13.46
CA LYS A 62 4.88 -6.56 -14.65
C LYS A 62 6.33 -6.94 -14.31
N LYS A 63 6.99 -6.17 -13.44
CA LYS A 63 8.33 -6.49 -12.95
C LYS A 63 8.36 -7.83 -12.23
N LEU A 64 7.37 -8.08 -11.37
CA LEU A 64 7.21 -9.36 -10.68
C LEU A 64 7.10 -10.51 -11.68
N LEU A 65 6.22 -10.43 -12.67
CA LEU A 65 6.08 -11.48 -13.69
C LEU A 65 7.39 -11.71 -14.43
N THR A 66 8.09 -10.65 -14.81
CA THR A 66 9.38 -10.73 -15.49
C THR A 66 10.44 -11.42 -14.63
N GLU A 67 10.55 -11.06 -13.36
CA GLU A 67 11.50 -11.67 -12.43
C GLU A 67 11.19 -13.14 -12.14
N MET A 68 9.92 -13.52 -12.17
CA MET A 68 9.48 -14.91 -12.02
C MET A 68 9.58 -15.73 -13.31
N GLY A 69 9.91 -15.08 -14.45
CA GLY A 69 9.94 -15.75 -15.76
C GLY A 69 8.56 -16.21 -16.22
N ILE A 70 7.50 -15.49 -15.84
CA ILE A 70 6.12 -15.79 -16.25
C ILE A 70 5.78 -14.97 -17.48
N ASP A 71 5.88 -15.59 -18.65
CA ASP A 71 5.62 -14.93 -19.93
C ASP A 71 4.25 -15.33 -20.51
N ASP A 72 3.75 -16.53 -20.17
CA ASP A 72 2.46 -17.03 -20.61
C ASP A 72 1.45 -16.97 -19.45
N TYR A 73 0.59 -15.94 -19.50
CA TYR A 73 -0.43 -15.70 -18.49
C TYR A 73 -1.68 -15.07 -19.10
N LYS A 74 -2.79 -15.21 -18.43
CA LYS A 74 -4.03 -14.46 -18.67
C LYS A 74 -4.31 -13.60 -17.44
N LEU A 75 -4.37 -12.29 -17.62
CA LEU A 75 -4.72 -11.35 -16.55
C LEU A 75 -6.22 -11.07 -16.60
N LEU A 76 -6.92 -11.52 -15.56
CA LEU A 76 -8.34 -11.25 -15.39
C LEU A 76 -8.49 -10.08 -14.41
N ILE A 77 -9.21 -9.06 -14.84
CA ILE A 77 -9.51 -7.86 -14.04
C ILE A 77 -11.01 -7.81 -13.84
N ASP A 78 -11.45 -7.46 -12.64
CA ASP A 78 -12.86 -7.25 -12.37
C ASP A 78 -13.38 -6.05 -13.17
N ARG A 79 -14.56 -6.18 -13.74
CA ARG A 79 -15.16 -5.15 -14.58
C ARG A 79 -15.56 -3.93 -13.75
N GLU A 80 -14.99 -2.78 -14.07
CA GLU A 80 -15.23 -1.49 -13.40
C GLU A 80 -16.28 -0.65 -14.17
N GLY A 81 -17.50 -1.13 -14.29
CA GLY A 81 -18.56 -0.37 -14.99
C GLY A 81 -18.12 0.11 -16.37
N ASP A 82 -18.37 1.40 -16.69
CA ASP A 82 -18.08 1.97 -18.01
C ASP A 82 -16.68 2.61 -18.14
N ALA A 83 -15.92 2.69 -17.06
CA ALA A 83 -14.72 3.51 -17.03
C ALA A 83 -13.43 2.79 -17.46
N SER A 84 -13.34 1.48 -17.33
CA SER A 84 -12.19 0.62 -17.72
C SER A 84 -10.79 1.16 -17.31
N HIS A 85 -10.71 1.94 -16.24
CA HIS A 85 -9.45 2.58 -15.81
C HIS A 85 -8.37 1.56 -15.49
N THR A 86 -8.74 0.47 -14.84
CA THR A 86 -7.81 -0.58 -14.44
C THR A 86 -7.25 -1.34 -15.64
N SER A 87 -8.10 -1.77 -16.56
CA SER A 87 -7.66 -2.48 -17.78
C SER A 87 -6.88 -1.59 -18.74
N ASN A 88 -7.26 -0.32 -18.86
CA ASN A 88 -6.51 0.66 -19.65
C ASN A 88 -5.11 0.89 -19.06
N SER A 89 -4.98 0.98 -17.74
CA SER A 89 -3.70 1.13 -17.07
C SER A 89 -2.80 -0.10 -17.26
N ALA A 90 -3.36 -1.31 -17.15
CA ALA A 90 -2.65 -2.55 -17.39
C ALA A 90 -2.12 -2.65 -18.83
N SER A 91 -2.96 -2.30 -19.79
CA SER A 91 -2.61 -2.29 -21.22
C SER A 91 -1.56 -1.23 -21.56
N PHE A 92 -1.66 -0.05 -20.97
CA PHE A 92 -0.68 1.03 -21.13
C PHE A 92 0.72 0.63 -20.66
N ILE A 93 0.81 -0.08 -19.55
CA ILE A 93 2.09 -0.63 -19.02
C ILE A 93 2.61 -1.79 -19.90
N GLY A 94 1.81 -2.28 -20.84
CA GLY A 94 2.17 -3.36 -21.74
C GLY A 94 2.04 -4.75 -21.10
N LEU A 95 1.10 -4.91 -20.19
CA LEU A 95 0.64 -6.24 -19.77
C LEU A 95 -0.17 -6.86 -20.90
N GLN A 96 0.05 -8.14 -21.17
CA GLN A 96 -0.59 -8.86 -22.24
C GLN A 96 -1.76 -9.71 -21.74
N ASN A 97 -2.62 -10.11 -22.66
CA ASN A 97 -3.76 -11.01 -22.36
C ASN A 97 -4.68 -10.49 -21.24
N VAL A 98 -4.86 -9.17 -21.17
CA VAL A 98 -5.73 -8.50 -20.21
C VAL A 98 -7.19 -8.65 -20.65
N THR A 99 -8.05 -9.12 -19.77
CA THR A 99 -9.48 -9.29 -20.01
C THR A 99 -10.26 -8.79 -18.79
N GLU A 100 -11.29 -7.97 -19.03
CA GLU A 100 -12.26 -7.62 -18.00
C GLU A 100 -13.34 -8.68 -17.93
N GLU A 101 -13.59 -9.19 -16.73
CA GLU A 101 -14.56 -10.25 -16.48
C GLU A 101 -15.45 -9.89 -15.28
N ASP A 102 -16.64 -10.41 -15.24
CA ASP A 102 -17.54 -10.23 -14.09
C ASP A 102 -17.08 -11.15 -12.93
N SER A 103 -16.74 -10.57 -11.80
CA SER A 103 -16.32 -11.32 -10.60
C SER A 103 -17.37 -12.34 -10.13
N LYS A 104 -18.65 -12.17 -10.50
CA LYS A 104 -19.70 -13.15 -10.18
C LYS A 104 -19.48 -14.48 -10.88
N GLU A 105 -18.89 -14.46 -12.09
CA GLU A 105 -18.66 -15.66 -12.90
C GLU A 105 -17.29 -16.27 -12.63
N TYR A 106 -16.32 -15.47 -12.16
CA TYR A 106 -14.93 -15.91 -11.96
C TYR A 106 -14.55 -16.01 -10.48
N VAL A 107 -14.46 -17.25 -10.00
CA VAL A 107 -14.08 -17.53 -8.60
C VAL A 107 -12.70 -16.95 -8.25
N GLY A 108 -11.75 -17.00 -9.21
CA GLY A 108 -10.39 -16.49 -9.00
C GLY A 108 -10.35 -15.00 -8.66
N ILE A 109 -11.17 -14.18 -9.34
CA ILE A 109 -11.28 -12.73 -9.06
C ILE A 109 -11.82 -12.52 -7.65
N ARG A 110 -12.89 -13.23 -7.26
CA ARG A 110 -13.45 -13.13 -5.90
C ARG A 110 -12.46 -13.56 -4.82
N MET A 111 -11.67 -14.60 -5.09
CA MET A 111 -10.62 -15.03 -4.16
C MET A 111 -9.52 -13.99 -4.02
N ALA A 112 -9.08 -13.41 -5.13
CA ALA A 112 -8.06 -12.35 -5.11
C ALA A 112 -8.55 -11.13 -4.30
N ASP A 113 -9.78 -10.69 -4.52
CA ASP A 113 -10.40 -9.59 -3.79
C ASP A 113 -10.52 -9.90 -2.29
N MET A 114 -10.96 -11.11 -1.95
CA MET A 114 -11.06 -11.56 -0.55
C MET A 114 -9.69 -11.54 0.15
N PHE A 115 -8.63 -12.03 -0.51
CA PHE A 115 -7.28 -12.03 0.07
C PHE A 115 -6.72 -10.61 0.16
N ALA A 116 -6.89 -9.79 -0.86
CA ALA A 116 -6.48 -8.38 -0.84
C ALA A 116 -7.19 -7.63 0.29
N GLY A 117 -8.50 -7.82 0.45
CA GLY A 117 -9.28 -7.22 1.52
C GLY A 117 -8.85 -7.70 2.92
N LEU A 118 -8.53 -8.98 3.09
CA LEU A 118 -8.04 -9.52 4.35
C LEU A 118 -6.69 -8.90 4.74
N ILE A 119 -5.72 -8.91 3.83
CA ILE A 119 -4.38 -8.36 4.05
C ILE A 119 -4.47 -6.85 4.33
N SER A 120 -5.23 -6.11 3.54
CA SER A 120 -5.43 -4.67 3.70
C SER A 120 -6.01 -4.33 5.08
N ARG A 121 -7.04 -5.04 5.52
CA ARG A 121 -7.64 -4.83 6.86
C ARG A 121 -6.66 -5.15 7.98
N MET A 122 -5.88 -6.22 7.84
CA MET A 122 -4.88 -6.60 8.82
C MET A 122 -3.79 -5.53 8.93
N MET A 123 -3.27 -5.04 7.80
CA MET A 123 -2.29 -3.96 7.77
C MET A 123 -2.85 -2.66 8.33
N GLN A 124 -4.10 -2.30 8.01
CA GLN A 124 -4.74 -1.11 8.57
C GLN A 124 -4.91 -1.20 10.09
N SER A 125 -5.27 -2.38 10.61
CA SER A 125 -5.38 -2.61 12.04
C SER A 125 -4.03 -2.51 12.73
N LEU A 126 -2.97 -3.06 12.13
CA LEU A 126 -1.60 -2.92 12.61
C LEU A 126 -1.15 -1.45 12.62
N LYS A 127 -1.39 -0.73 11.53
CA LYS A 127 -1.10 0.70 11.44
C LYS A 127 -1.78 1.48 12.55
N THR A 128 -3.06 1.25 12.79
CA THR A 128 -3.81 1.90 13.87
C THR A 128 -3.24 1.56 15.25
N SER A 129 -2.84 0.31 15.47
CA SER A 129 -2.24 -0.13 16.74
C SER A 129 -0.83 0.38 16.97
N LEU A 130 -0.09 0.69 15.90
CA LEU A 130 1.27 1.23 15.96
C LEU A 130 1.31 2.76 15.92
N THR A 131 0.16 3.42 15.80
CA THR A 131 0.09 4.88 15.80
C THR A 131 0.47 5.38 17.18
N GLY A 132 1.64 6.02 17.29
CA GLY A 132 2.12 6.60 18.54
C GLY A 132 1.23 7.75 18.99
N ASP A 133 0.92 7.77 20.28
CA ASP A 133 0.30 8.92 20.92
C ASP A 133 1.32 10.04 21.08
N TYR A 134 1.01 11.22 20.59
CA TYR A 134 1.79 12.42 20.83
C TYR A 134 1.41 12.96 22.22
N ARG A 135 2.20 12.60 23.23
CA ARG A 135 2.05 13.20 24.56
C ARG A 135 3.30 13.97 24.94
N ASP A 136 3.11 15.20 25.38
CA ASP A 136 4.16 16.08 25.96
C ASP A 136 5.41 16.24 25.08
N GLY A 137 5.26 16.32 23.75
CA GLY A 137 6.39 16.53 22.84
C GLY A 137 7.29 15.30 22.64
N LYS A 138 6.89 14.13 23.11
CA LYS A 138 7.57 12.85 22.88
C LYS A 138 6.71 11.95 22.00
N ILE A 139 7.35 11.32 21.02
CA ILE A 139 6.74 10.22 20.27
C ILE A 139 6.92 8.96 21.10
N GLU A 140 5.88 8.51 21.74
CA GLU A 140 5.87 7.17 22.32
C GLU A 140 5.40 6.20 21.22
N LYS A 141 6.31 5.37 20.72
CA LYS A 141 5.92 4.25 19.87
C LYS A 141 5.14 3.25 20.72
N THR A 142 3.88 3.07 20.38
CA THR A 142 3.07 2.02 20.99
C THR A 142 3.54 0.67 20.43
N LEU A 143 3.87 -0.24 21.30
CA LEU A 143 4.06 -1.65 20.92
C LEU A 143 2.70 -2.30 20.72
N LEU A 144 2.65 -3.32 19.89
CA LEU A 144 1.45 -4.14 19.77
C LEU A 144 1.12 -4.74 21.13
N ASP A 145 -0.16 -4.66 21.52
CA ASP A 145 -0.60 -5.25 22.76
C ASP A 145 -0.57 -6.80 22.73
N ALA A 146 -0.63 -7.42 23.90
CA ALA A 146 -0.57 -8.87 24.03
C ALA A 146 -1.70 -9.60 23.27
N GLY A 147 -2.81 -8.93 22.99
CA GLY A 147 -3.94 -9.51 22.24
C GLY A 147 -3.58 -9.91 20.82
N TRP A 148 -2.62 -9.22 20.20
CA TRP A 148 -2.12 -9.58 18.87
C TRP A 148 -1.40 -10.94 18.84
N PHE A 149 -0.87 -11.38 19.97
CA PHE A 149 -0.12 -12.62 20.14
C PHE A 149 -0.92 -13.72 20.85
N ALA A 150 -2.12 -13.40 21.31
CA ALA A 150 -3.02 -14.37 21.96
C ALA A 150 -3.73 -15.25 20.92
N LEU A 151 -2.95 -15.98 20.12
CA LEU A 151 -3.44 -16.80 19.03
C LEU A 151 -3.70 -18.22 19.51
N ASN A 152 -4.83 -18.81 19.09
CA ASN A 152 -5.01 -20.23 19.22
C ASN A 152 -4.24 -20.98 18.13
N GLN A 153 -4.07 -22.31 18.27
CA GLN A 153 -3.27 -23.12 17.35
C GLN A 153 -3.69 -22.98 15.88
N ARG A 154 -5.01 -22.92 15.62
CA ARG A 154 -5.53 -22.76 14.26
C ARG A 154 -5.15 -21.40 13.63
N GLN A 155 -5.21 -20.34 14.41
CA GLN A 155 -4.79 -19.01 13.95
C GLN A 155 -3.29 -18.95 13.69
N LEU A 156 -2.50 -19.53 14.57
CA LEU A 156 -1.05 -19.66 14.40
C LEU A 156 -0.70 -20.45 13.12
N ASP A 157 -1.37 -21.56 12.88
CA ASP A 157 -1.17 -22.35 11.67
C ASP A 157 -1.55 -21.59 10.40
N LEU A 158 -2.57 -20.73 10.46
CA LEU A 158 -2.95 -19.85 9.35
C LEU A 158 -1.88 -18.78 9.11
N TYR A 159 -1.33 -18.17 10.14
CA TYR A 159 -0.26 -17.18 10.01
C TYR A 159 0.98 -17.80 9.37
N LYS A 160 1.40 -18.97 9.83
CA LYS A 160 2.50 -19.72 9.23
C LYS A 160 2.27 -20.07 7.76
N LYS A 161 1.05 -20.44 7.40
CA LYS A 161 0.70 -20.68 6.00
C LYS A 161 0.75 -19.40 5.17
N LEU A 162 0.24 -18.28 5.68
CA LEU A 162 0.33 -16.98 5.01
C LEU A 162 1.78 -16.56 4.84
N TYR A 163 2.60 -16.68 5.89
CA TYR A 163 4.03 -16.38 5.80
C TYR A 163 4.71 -17.21 4.73
N LYS A 164 4.47 -18.51 4.74
CA LYS A 164 5.03 -19.42 3.73
C LYS A 164 4.68 -18.98 2.31
N VAL A 165 3.40 -18.77 2.04
CA VAL A 165 2.94 -18.37 0.69
C VAL A 165 3.48 -17.01 0.28
N ILE A 166 3.41 -16.01 1.18
CA ILE A 166 3.75 -14.62 0.84
C ILE A 166 5.27 -14.42 0.81
N CYS A 167 6.01 -14.96 1.79
CA CYS A 167 7.41 -14.63 2.00
C CYS A 167 8.37 -15.70 1.50
N GLU A 168 8.06 -16.99 1.66
CA GLU A 168 8.96 -18.09 1.29
C GLU A 168 8.72 -18.57 -0.15
N ASP A 169 7.48 -18.96 -0.47
CA ASP A 169 7.19 -19.58 -1.78
C ASP A 169 7.26 -18.57 -2.93
N ASN A 170 7.00 -17.29 -2.66
CA ASN A 170 6.94 -16.26 -3.68
C ASN A 170 8.06 -15.21 -3.64
N ASN A 171 8.91 -15.12 -2.66
CA ASN A 171 10.06 -14.20 -2.52
C ASN A 171 9.81 -12.71 -2.87
N TYR A 172 8.58 -12.34 -3.26
CA TYR A 172 8.17 -11.04 -3.80
C TYR A 172 7.05 -10.39 -3.01
N TRP A 173 6.79 -10.89 -1.81
CA TRP A 173 5.78 -10.35 -0.88
C TRP A 173 5.92 -8.83 -0.69
N TYR A 174 7.09 -8.33 -1.01
CA TYR A 174 7.48 -6.99 -0.87
C TYR A 174 7.94 -6.43 -2.22
N LYS A 175 7.13 -5.75 -2.93
CA LYS A 175 7.51 -4.83 -3.99
C LYS A 175 6.82 -3.51 -3.67
N ALA A 176 7.32 -2.83 -2.63
CA ALA A 176 6.84 -1.51 -2.33
C ALA A 176 7.35 -0.55 -3.41
N TYR A 177 6.43 0.08 -4.05
CA TYR A 177 6.67 1.01 -5.08
C TYR A 177 7.39 2.24 -4.63
N SER A 178 7.16 2.68 -3.40
CA SER A 178 7.66 3.94 -2.85
C SER A 178 9.11 3.85 -2.37
N GLY A 179 9.68 2.66 -2.26
CA GLY A 179 10.96 2.47 -1.58
C GLY A 179 10.93 2.82 -0.08
N ILE A 180 9.76 3.14 0.44
CA ILE A 180 9.55 3.46 1.85
C ILE A 180 8.90 2.26 2.51
N TYR A 181 9.59 1.69 3.49
CA TYR A 181 9.03 0.68 4.37
C TYR A 181 8.19 1.38 5.44
N SER A 182 6.93 1.02 5.51
CA SER A 182 6.09 1.46 6.61
C SER A 182 6.22 0.50 7.80
N ASP A 183 6.11 1.02 9.00
CA ASP A 183 6.19 0.23 10.23
C ASP A 183 5.12 -0.88 10.26
N ASP A 184 3.96 -0.64 9.68
CA ASP A 184 2.86 -1.60 9.56
C ASP A 184 3.21 -2.77 8.63
N LEU A 185 3.95 -2.57 7.53
CA LEU A 185 4.41 -3.65 6.68
C LEU A 185 5.43 -4.53 7.40
N VAL A 186 6.39 -3.92 8.07
CA VAL A 186 7.40 -4.66 8.87
C VAL A 186 6.73 -5.46 9.98
N ALA A 187 5.76 -4.84 10.69
CA ALA A 187 4.98 -5.50 11.72
C ALA A 187 4.13 -6.65 11.17
N PHE A 188 3.53 -6.48 9.99
CA PHE A 188 2.75 -7.52 9.32
C PHE A 188 3.61 -8.75 9.04
N VAL A 189 4.77 -8.57 8.43
CA VAL A 189 5.68 -9.70 8.13
C VAL A 189 6.18 -10.36 9.41
N ALA A 190 6.57 -9.57 10.40
CA ALA A 190 7.03 -10.10 11.70
C ALA A 190 5.93 -10.88 12.44
N LEU A 191 4.69 -10.39 12.38
CA LEU A 191 3.55 -11.06 13.01
C LEU A 191 3.22 -12.39 12.32
N LEU A 192 3.34 -12.47 11.01
CA LEU A 192 3.13 -13.72 10.28
C LEU A 192 4.22 -14.76 10.57
N GLN A 193 5.42 -14.31 10.88
CA GLN A 193 6.57 -15.17 11.19
C GLN A 193 6.50 -15.77 12.60
N TYR A 194 5.70 -15.19 13.50
CA TYR A 194 5.55 -15.62 14.89
C TYR A 194 4.92 -17.01 14.98
#